data_a0dd40c7ea66cb61a3d35d48b6623ec3
#
_entry.id   a0dd40c7ea66cb61a3d35d48b6623ec3
#
_cell.length_a   1.000
_cell.length_b   1.000
_cell.length_c   1.000
_cell.angle_alpha   90.00
_cell.angle_beta   90.00
_cell.angle_gamma   90.00
#
_symmetry.space_group_name_H-M   'P 1'
#
loop_
_entity.id
_entity.type
_entity.pdbx_description
1 polymer ?
#
loop_
_entity_poly.entity_id
_entity_poly.type
_entity_poly.pdbx_seq_one_letter_code
_entity_poly.pdbx_strand_id
1 'polypeptide(L)'
;TRGKKLMRRLLAITIIVCSLLFGWFWMMYNYAMNESSISNEMGSVVVNIEKGQNLNQIISTLDKKGVVDGPWFKWHVRFEGAANKIQAGEYEFSPGLTPVQILNFLVKGKVNQYAISIIEGQTFKEVLRDIREHPAIKKTLPEQASISQYLTLLKIPEKHLEGMLLPETYFFTKNTSDVDILRRAYRSMQVFVNSAWPNRDVRTVIPNVYDALILASIVEKETGAAHERKQIAGVFIRRLEIGMKLQTDPTVIYGMGDGYDGDIRYRDLRKD
;
A
#
# COMPACT_ATOMS: atom_id res chain seq x y z
N THR A 1 -7.08 74.08 -18.72
CA THR A 1 -6.66 73.13 -19.80
C THR A 1 -5.29 72.46 -19.58
N ARG A 2 -4.31 73.16 -18.98
CA ARG A 2 -2.96 72.59 -18.68
C ARG A 2 -3.02 71.42 -17.67
N GLY A 3 -3.82 71.49 -16.61
CA GLY A 3 -3.95 70.43 -15.61
C GLY A 3 -4.50 69.11 -16.16
N LYS A 4 -5.49 69.16 -17.07
CA LYS A 4 -6.06 67.97 -17.72
C LYS A 4 -5.04 67.26 -18.65
N LYS A 5 -4.18 68.01 -19.33
CA LYS A 5 -3.09 67.42 -20.15
C LYS A 5 -2.00 66.75 -19.30
N LEU A 6 -1.65 67.36 -18.19
CA LEU A 6 -0.67 66.78 -17.25
C LEU A 6 -1.21 65.49 -16.63
N MET A 7 -2.45 65.48 -16.17
CA MET A 7 -3.10 64.29 -15.59
C MET A 7 -3.19 63.15 -16.61
N ARG A 8 -3.51 63.41 -17.89
CA ARG A 8 -3.52 62.38 -18.94
C ARG A 8 -2.13 61.82 -19.23
N ARG A 9 -1.06 62.65 -19.18
CA ARG A 9 0.33 62.18 -19.33
C ARG A 9 0.75 61.30 -18.14
N LEU A 10 0.43 61.71 -16.93
CA LEU A 10 0.71 60.89 -15.73
C LEU A 10 -0.01 59.55 -15.78
N LEU A 11 -1.29 59.55 -16.15
CA LEU A 11 -2.07 58.31 -16.31
C LEU A 11 -1.45 57.39 -17.37
N ALA A 12 -1.06 57.93 -18.53
CA ALA A 12 -0.41 57.14 -19.58
C ALA A 12 0.93 56.54 -19.11
N ILE A 13 1.75 57.32 -18.42
CA ILE A 13 3.01 56.82 -17.85
C ILE A 13 2.74 55.70 -16.83
N THR A 14 1.76 55.88 -15.94
CA THR A 14 1.38 54.86 -14.97
C THR A 14 0.94 53.55 -15.64
N ILE A 15 0.11 53.64 -16.69
CA ILE A 15 -0.34 52.46 -17.45
C ILE A 15 0.88 51.76 -18.10
N ILE A 16 1.80 52.50 -18.71
CA ILE A 16 2.99 51.93 -19.34
C ILE A 16 3.86 51.21 -18.28
N VAL A 17 4.13 51.88 -17.14
CA VAL A 17 4.92 51.27 -16.05
C VAL A 17 4.25 50.03 -15.52
N CYS A 18 2.94 50.08 -15.25
CA CYS A 18 2.18 48.90 -14.79
C CYS A 18 2.22 47.76 -15.82
N SER A 19 2.10 48.07 -17.11
CA SER A 19 2.19 47.06 -18.17
C SER A 19 3.55 46.41 -18.27
N LEU A 20 4.63 47.20 -18.13
CA LEU A 20 6.01 46.66 -18.10
C LEU A 20 6.27 45.81 -16.89
N LEU A 21 5.81 46.22 -15.68
CA LEU A 21 5.93 45.44 -14.44
C LEU A 21 5.13 44.17 -14.55
N PHE A 22 3.92 44.22 -15.10
CA PHE A 22 3.11 43.01 -15.32
C PHE A 22 3.74 42.06 -16.31
N GLY A 23 4.27 42.58 -17.44
CA GLY A 23 4.99 41.78 -18.44
C GLY A 23 6.21 41.09 -17.85
N TRP A 24 7.01 41.83 -17.05
CA TRP A 24 8.17 41.28 -16.36
C TRP A 24 7.75 40.22 -15.35
N PHE A 25 6.75 40.48 -14.48
CA PHE A 25 6.20 39.53 -13.54
C PHE A 25 5.72 38.26 -14.24
N TRP A 26 4.95 38.42 -15.32
CA TRP A 26 4.43 37.29 -16.10
C TRP A 26 5.54 36.43 -16.72
N MET A 27 6.59 37.08 -17.22
CA MET A 27 7.76 36.38 -17.77
C MET A 27 8.47 35.56 -16.68
N MET A 28 8.73 36.15 -15.51
CA MET A 28 9.37 35.49 -14.39
C MET A 28 8.51 34.34 -13.87
N TYR A 29 7.20 34.52 -13.77
CA TYR A 29 6.28 33.47 -13.37
C TYR A 29 6.30 32.29 -14.35
N ASN A 30 6.20 32.57 -15.66
CA ASN A 30 6.24 31.51 -16.67
C ASN A 30 7.58 30.76 -16.66
N TYR A 31 8.70 31.46 -16.49
CA TYR A 31 10.01 30.87 -16.36
C TYR A 31 10.03 29.91 -15.15
N ALA A 32 9.66 30.40 -13.96
CA ALA A 32 9.67 29.62 -12.73
C ALA A 32 8.72 28.39 -12.76
N MET A 33 7.64 28.43 -13.53
CA MET A 33 6.65 27.35 -13.60
C MET A 33 6.92 26.31 -14.68
N ASN A 34 7.65 26.65 -15.72
CA ASN A 34 7.89 25.78 -16.87
C ASN A 34 9.31 25.19 -16.89
N GLU A 35 10.22 25.68 -16.08
CA GLU A 35 11.55 25.09 -15.95
C GLU A 35 11.61 24.15 -14.74
N SER A 36 12.36 23.06 -14.90
CA SER A 36 12.59 22.11 -13.82
C SER A 36 13.59 22.68 -12.82
N SER A 37 13.24 22.67 -11.54
CA SER A 37 14.18 22.98 -10.45
C SER A 37 15.09 21.79 -10.13
N ILE A 38 14.72 20.58 -10.53
CA ILE A 38 15.48 19.35 -10.25
C ILE A 38 16.45 19.13 -11.40
N SER A 39 17.75 19.30 -11.11
CA SER A 39 18.81 19.05 -12.10
C SER A 39 19.01 17.55 -12.34
N ASN A 40 19.49 17.20 -13.54
CA ASN A 40 19.82 15.80 -13.87
C ASN A 40 20.92 15.22 -12.97
N GLU A 41 21.78 16.05 -12.42
CA GLU A 41 22.86 15.63 -11.51
C GLU A 41 22.35 15.25 -10.11
N MET A 42 21.23 15.81 -9.68
CA MET A 42 20.62 15.50 -8.37
C MET A 42 19.93 14.14 -8.33
N GLY A 43 19.57 13.57 -9.48
CA GLY A 43 18.75 12.36 -9.53
C GLY A 43 17.32 12.57 -9.02
N SER A 44 16.62 11.48 -8.74
CA SER A 44 15.27 11.55 -8.18
C SER A 44 15.27 12.06 -6.72
N VAL A 45 14.36 12.97 -6.40
CA VAL A 45 14.21 13.56 -5.06
C VAL A 45 12.98 12.99 -4.36
N VAL A 46 13.17 12.33 -3.23
CA VAL A 46 12.07 11.80 -2.41
C VAL A 46 11.62 12.85 -1.38
N VAL A 47 10.34 13.16 -1.40
CA VAL A 47 9.69 14.11 -0.48
C VAL A 47 8.54 13.43 0.25
N ASN A 48 8.54 13.54 1.58
CA ASN A 48 7.43 13.05 2.41
C ASN A 48 6.56 14.23 2.86
N ILE A 49 5.26 14.17 2.52
CA ILE A 49 4.23 15.12 2.97
C ILE A 49 3.37 14.42 4.00
N GLU A 50 3.43 14.90 5.25
CA GLU A 50 2.71 14.31 6.36
C GLU A 50 1.25 14.77 6.43
N LYS A 51 0.38 13.91 6.96
CA LYS A 51 -1.02 14.28 7.21
C LYS A 51 -1.10 15.45 8.20
N GLY A 52 -1.90 16.47 7.85
CA GLY A 52 -2.10 17.64 8.70
C GLY A 52 -1.11 18.78 8.46
N GLN A 53 -0.11 18.63 7.59
CA GLN A 53 0.75 19.75 7.19
C GLN A 53 -0.06 20.82 6.47
N ASN A 54 0.18 22.08 6.84
CA ASN A 54 -0.39 23.22 6.12
C ASN A 54 0.43 23.53 4.84
N LEU A 55 -0.17 24.31 3.93
CA LEU A 55 0.46 24.66 2.66
C LEU A 55 1.86 25.25 2.80
N ASN A 56 2.10 26.10 3.81
CA ASN A 56 3.41 26.73 4.00
C ASN A 56 4.48 25.70 4.38
N GLN A 57 4.13 24.72 5.21
CA GLN A 57 5.02 23.63 5.60
C GLN A 57 5.35 22.73 4.40
N ILE A 58 4.34 22.38 3.59
CA ILE A 58 4.53 21.58 2.38
C ILE A 58 5.50 22.30 1.43
N ILE A 59 5.24 23.58 1.14
CA ILE A 59 6.07 24.38 0.23
C ILE A 59 7.50 24.50 0.78
N SER A 60 7.66 24.77 2.07
CA SER A 60 9.00 24.84 2.70
C SER A 60 9.76 23.51 2.57
N THR A 61 9.06 22.37 2.64
CA THR A 61 9.68 21.04 2.46
C THR A 61 10.14 20.83 1.02
N LEU A 62 9.32 21.21 0.04
CA LEU A 62 9.65 21.09 -1.39
C LEU A 62 10.81 22.01 -1.78
N ASP A 63 10.77 23.26 -1.30
CA ASP A 63 11.78 24.29 -1.56
C ASP A 63 13.15 23.90 -0.99
N LYS A 64 13.20 23.50 0.30
CA LYS A 64 14.43 23.03 0.94
C LYS A 64 15.08 21.84 0.24
N LYS A 65 14.29 21.02 -0.44
CA LYS A 65 14.79 19.88 -1.21
C LYS A 65 15.09 20.22 -2.67
N GLY A 66 14.97 21.51 -3.05
CA GLY A 66 15.25 21.96 -4.42
C GLY A 66 14.26 21.46 -5.47
N VAL A 67 13.07 21.03 -5.06
CA VAL A 67 12.05 20.49 -5.96
C VAL A 67 11.29 21.61 -6.69
N VAL A 68 11.07 22.73 -5.99
CA VAL A 68 10.37 23.92 -6.53
C VAL A 68 10.98 25.21 -5.97
N ASP A 69 10.78 26.32 -6.68
CA ASP A 69 10.96 27.67 -6.11
C ASP A 69 9.73 28.00 -5.24
N GLY A 70 9.94 28.01 -3.92
CA GLY A 70 8.85 28.10 -2.94
C GLY A 70 7.93 29.29 -3.10
N PRO A 71 8.41 30.56 -3.23
CA PRO A 71 7.59 31.74 -3.45
C PRO A 71 6.69 31.65 -4.69
N TRP A 72 7.23 31.32 -5.84
CA TRP A 72 6.49 31.20 -7.08
C TRP A 72 5.51 30.02 -7.07
N PHE A 73 5.94 28.89 -6.55
CA PHE A 73 5.08 27.70 -6.41
C PHE A 73 3.90 27.95 -5.47
N LYS A 74 4.11 28.69 -4.39
CA LYS A 74 3.04 29.09 -3.48
C LYS A 74 1.96 29.93 -4.16
N TRP A 75 2.38 30.88 -5.00
CA TRP A 75 1.48 31.69 -5.82
C TRP A 75 0.68 30.80 -6.79
N HIS A 76 1.36 29.90 -7.48
CA HIS A 76 0.73 28.98 -8.43
C HIS A 76 -0.31 28.08 -7.74
N VAL A 77 0.02 27.44 -6.64
CA VAL A 77 -0.91 26.58 -5.86
C VAL A 77 -2.17 27.34 -5.43
N ARG A 78 -2.02 28.61 -5.03
CA ARG A 78 -3.16 29.46 -4.63
C ARG A 78 -4.01 29.86 -5.83
N PHE A 79 -3.36 30.23 -6.92
CA PHE A 79 -4.04 30.61 -8.16
C PHE A 79 -4.89 29.47 -8.72
N GLU A 80 -4.37 28.25 -8.70
CA GLU A 80 -5.07 27.03 -9.11
C GLU A 80 -6.13 26.55 -8.09
N GLY A 81 -6.23 27.20 -6.94
CA GLY A 81 -7.14 26.76 -5.87
C GLY A 81 -6.85 25.32 -5.38
N ALA A 82 -5.58 24.91 -5.45
CA ALA A 82 -5.15 23.54 -5.19
C ALA A 82 -4.69 23.29 -3.74
N ALA A 83 -4.65 24.33 -2.89
CA ALA A 83 -4.08 24.26 -1.55
C ALA A 83 -4.66 23.13 -0.68
N ASN A 84 -5.96 22.89 -0.76
CA ASN A 84 -6.68 21.87 0.00
C ASN A 84 -6.80 20.53 -0.73
N LYS A 85 -6.23 20.42 -1.95
CA LYS A 85 -6.29 19.23 -2.79
C LYS A 85 -4.99 18.41 -2.73
N ILE A 86 -3.93 18.97 -2.16
CA ILE A 86 -2.64 18.27 -2.00
C ILE A 86 -2.83 17.10 -1.06
N GLN A 87 -2.43 15.91 -1.49
CA GLN A 87 -2.53 14.68 -0.72
C GLN A 87 -1.25 14.41 0.05
N ALA A 88 -1.39 13.89 1.27
CA ALA A 88 -0.27 13.43 2.08
C ALA A 88 0.29 12.11 1.53
N GLY A 89 1.60 11.92 1.64
CA GLY A 89 2.29 10.72 1.19
C GLY A 89 3.74 10.98 0.83
N GLU A 90 4.43 9.94 0.46
CA GLU A 90 5.78 10.01 -0.06
C GLU A 90 5.75 10.12 -1.58
N TYR A 91 6.42 11.13 -2.11
CA TYR A 91 6.52 11.40 -3.54
C TYR A 91 7.96 11.27 -4.01
N GLU A 92 8.17 10.70 -5.16
CA GLU A 92 9.45 10.69 -5.84
C GLU A 92 9.34 11.54 -7.11
N PHE A 93 10.14 12.61 -7.16
CA PHE A 93 10.17 13.52 -8.28
C PHE A 93 11.45 13.29 -9.09
N SER A 94 11.27 12.87 -10.33
CA SER A 94 12.37 12.69 -11.27
C SER A 94 12.87 14.04 -11.80
N PRO A 95 14.15 14.13 -12.21
CA PRO A 95 14.66 15.29 -12.94
C PRO A 95 13.81 15.62 -14.18
N GLY A 96 13.74 16.89 -14.52
CA GLY A 96 12.98 17.37 -15.68
C GLY A 96 11.51 17.64 -15.41
N LEU A 97 10.97 17.30 -14.23
CA LEU A 97 9.59 17.67 -13.88
C LEU A 97 9.47 19.17 -13.63
N THR A 98 8.47 19.79 -14.25
CA THR A 98 8.15 21.21 -14.01
C THR A 98 7.33 21.36 -12.72
N PRO A 99 7.35 22.54 -12.05
CA PRO A 99 6.49 22.81 -10.89
C PRO A 99 5.00 22.57 -11.15
N VAL A 100 4.50 22.85 -12.35
CA VAL A 100 3.12 22.52 -12.75
C VAL A 100 2.87 21.03 -12.73
N GLN A 101 3.79 20.22 -13.22
CA GLN A 101 3.67 18.76 -13.17
C GLN A 101 3.76 18.24 -11.74
N ILE A 102 4.66 18.81 -10.92
CA ILE A 102 4.79 18.50 -9.50
C ILE A 102 3.47 18.76 -8.76
N LEU A 103 2.82 19.91 -8.99
CA LEU A 103 1.51 20.19 -8.41
C LEU A 103 0.47 19.14 -8.84
N ASN A 104 0.47 18.75 -10.10
CA ASN A 104 -0.42 17.70 -10.60
C ASN A 104 -0.18 16.35 -9.89
N PHE A 105 1.07 15.98 -9.60
CA PHE A 105 1.39 14.76 -8.86
C PHE A 105 0.85 14.84 -7.43
N LEU A 106 1.04 15.98 -6.76
CA LEU A 106 0.55 16.22 -5.41
C LEU A 106 -0.98 16.19 -5.30
N VAL A 107 -1.68 16.80 -6.27
CA VAL A 107 -3.14 16.85 -6.31
C VAL A 107 -3.74 15.49 -6.67
N LYS A 108 -3.15 14.78 -7.63
CA LYS A 108 -3.60 13.44 -8.03
C LYS A 108 -3.20 12.34 -7.04
N GLY A 109 -2.37 12.65 -6.05
CA GLY A 109 -1.89 11.68 -5.08
C GLY A 109 -1.03 10.58 -5.71
N LYS A 110 -0.17 10.92 -6.68
CA LYS A 110 0.79 9.97 -7.29
C LYS A 110 1.93 9.69 -6.32
N VAL A 111 1.59 9.10 -5.19
CA VAL A 111 2.52 8.72 -4.12
C VAL A 111 3.28 7.45 -4.48
N ASN A 112 4.48 7.29 -3.91
CA ASN A 112 5.23 6.05 -3.99
C ASN A 112 4.44 4.90 -3.39
N GLN A 113 4.33 3.83 -4.14
CA GLN A 113 3.69 2.60 -3.69
C GLN A 113 4.75 1.56 -3.35
N TYR A 114 4.58 0.94 -2.21
CA TYR A 114 5.30 -0.23 -1.76
C TYR A 114 4.42 -1.45 -1.95
N ALA A 115 5.01 -2.61 -2.03
CA ALA A 115 4.29 -3.86 -2.15
C ALA A 115 4.78 -4.87 -1.11
N ILE A 116 3.86 -5.65 -0.57
CA ILE A 116 4.17 -6.83 0.22
C ILE A 116 3.33 -8.00 -0.29
N SER A 117 3.96 -9.14 -0.49
CA SER A 117 3.28 -10.34 -0.97
C SER A 117 3.06 -11.30 0.20
N ILE A 118 1.82 -11.74 0.35
CA ILE A 118 1.48 -12.91 1.16
C ILE A 118 1.49 -14.10 0.20
N ILE A 119 2.36 -15.06 0.48
CA ILE A 119 2.60 -16.21 -0.38
C ILE A 119 1.73 -17.37 0.10
N GLU A 120 1.24 -18.18 -0.83
CA GLU A 120 0.46 -19.37 -0.55
C GLU A 120 1.24 -20.32 0.39
N GLY A 121 0.54 -20.90 1.34
CA GLY A 121 1.13 -21.84 2.32
C GLY A 121 1.93 -21.18 3.44
N GLN A 122 2.08 -19.85 3.51
CA GLN A 122 2.65 -19.18 4.69
C GLN A 122 1.71 -19.29 5.89
N THR A 123 2.31 -19.49 7.07
CA THR A 123 1.62 -19.36 8.36
C THR A 123 1.37 -17.89 8.71
N PHE A 124 0.41 -17.61 9.57
CA PHE A 124 0.18 -16.25 10.08
C PHE A 124 1.44 -15.65 10.73
N LYS A 125 2.24 -16.48 11.44
CA LYS A 125 3.49 -16.07 12.07
C LYS A 125 4.51 -15.59 11.04
N GLU A 126 4.64 -16.28 9.92
CA GLU A 126 5.53 -15.90 8.82
C GLU A 126 5.07 -14.61 8.14
N VAL A 127 3.78 -14.49 7.83
CA VAL A 127 3.20 -13.26 7.27
C VAL A 127 3.43 -12.07 8.20
N LEU A 128 3.21 -12.24 9.50
CA LEU A 128 3.42 -11.19 10.50
C LEU A 128 4.88 -10.76 10.59
N ARG A 129 5.82 -11.72 10.51
CA ARG A 129 7.26 -11.44 10.47
C ARG A 129 7.60 -10.60 9.23
N ASP A 130 7.18 -11.04 8.05
CA ASP A 130 7.50 -10.36 6.79
C ASP A 130 6.94 -8.92 6.76
N ILE A 131 5.71 -8.73 7.27
CA ILE A 131 5.10 -7.40 7.44
C ILE A 131 5.92 -6.53 8.41
N ARG A 132 6.41 -7.10 9.51
CA ARG A 132 7.22 -6.38 10.51
C ARG A 132 8.60 -6.02 10.02
N GLU A 133 9.21 -6.82 9.18
CA GLU A 133 10.52 -6.57 8.62
C GLU A 133 10.48 -5.49 7.53
N HIS A 134 9.30 -5.22 6.95
CA HIS A 134 9.17 -4.24 5.87
C HIS A 134 9.35 -2.79 6.37
N PRO A 135 10.35 -2.03 5.85
CA PRO A 135 10.74 -0.72 6.39
C PRO A 135 9.69 0.39 6.19
N ALA A 136 8.82 0.27 5.19
CA ALA A 136 7.79 1.26 4.90
C ALA A 136 6.49 1.04 5.67
N ILE A 137 6.35 -0.07 6.42
CA ILE A 137 5.16 -0.41 7.21
C ILE A 137 5.29 0.16 8.62
N LYS A 138 4.25 0.83 9.09
CA LYS A 138 4.15 1.29 10.47
C LYS A 138 3.74 0.12 11.36
N LYS A 139 4.62 -0.24 12.30
CA LYS A 139 4.38 -1.31 13.29
C LYS A 139 3.46 -0.79 14.39
N THR A 140 2.26 -1.32 14.46
CA THR A 140 1.22 -0.94 15.45
C THR A 140 0.73 -2.13 16.27
N LEU A 141 0.91 -3.35 15.76
CA LEU A 141 0.62 -4.58 16.50
C LEU A 141 1.71 -4.86 17.54
N PRO A 142 1.34 -5.37 18.73
CA PRO A 142 2.32 -5.77 19.72
C PRO A 142 3.22 -6.89 19.19
N GLU A 143 4.49 -6.89 19.61
CA GLU A 143 5.46 -7.92 19.16
C GLU A 143 5.06 -9.32 19.62
N GLN A 144 4.56 -9.40 20.84
CA GLN A 144 4.09 -10.64 21.45
C GLN A 144 2.63 -10.44 21.87
N ALA A 145 1.74 -11.18 21.24
CA ALA A 145 0.33 -11.20 21.58
C ALA A 145 -0.21 -12.62 21.40
N SER A 146 -1.23 -12.95 22.17
CA SER A 146 -1.98 -14.19 21.96
C SER A 146 -2.80 -14.11 20.65
N ILE A 147 -3.16 -15.25 20.10
CA ILE A 147 -4.05 -15.32 18.92
C ILE A 147 -5.34 -14.54 19.18
N SER A 148 -5.94 -14.62 20.35
CA SER A 148 -7.16 -13.91 20.72
C SER A 148 -6.98 -12.37 20.70
N GLN A 149 -5.81 -11.88 21.11
CA GLN A 149 -5.49 -10.46 21.05
C GLN A 149 -5.34 -9.99 19.60
N TYR A 150 -4.66 -10.76 18.72
CA TYR A 150 -4.58 -10.43 17.31
C TYR A 150 -5.96 -10.43 16.64
N LEU A 151 -6.80 -11.43 16.90
CA LEU A 151 -8.17 -11.49 16.38
C LEU A 151 -8.97 -10.23 16.77
N THR A 152 -8.87 -9.80 18.02
CA THR A 152 -9.54 -8.60 18.53
C THR A 152 -9.02 -7.33 17.85
N LEU A 153 -7.68 -7.16 17.77
CA LEU A 153 -7.05 -6.00 17.14
C LEU A 153 -7.34 -5.92 15.64
N LEU A 154 -7.38 -7.06 14.97
CA LEU A 154 -7.68 -7.16 13.55
C LEU A 154 -9.19 -7.10 13.26
N LYS A 155 -10.03 -7.21 14.28
CA LYS A 155 -11.50 -7.32 14.17
C LYS A 155 -11.93 -8.51 13.32
N ILE A 156 -11.27 -9.65 13.55
CA ILE A 156 -11.56 -10.92 12.90
C ILE A 156 -12.47 -11.72 13.84
N PRO A 157 -13.72 -12.05 13.43
CA PRO A 157 -14.69 -12.73 14.28
C PRO A 157 -14.43 -14.24 14.42
N GLU A 158 -13.59 -14.81 13.55
CA GLU A 158 -13.23 -16.22 13.57
C GLU A 158 -12.35 -16.55 14.78
N LYS A 159 -12.25 -17.84 15.10
CA LYS A 159 -11.44 -18.33 16.23
C LYS A 159 -9.96 -18.57 15.87
N HIS A 160 -9.65 -18.52 14.59
CA HIS A 160 -8.32 -18.86 14.05
C HIS A 160 -7.85 -17.78 13.10
N LEU A 161 -6.53 -17.60 13.01
CA LEU A 161 -5.90 -16.66 12.07
C LEU A 161 -5.39 -17.36 10.82
N GLU A 162 -5.06 -18.66 10.94
CA GLU A 162 -4.54 -19.43 9.82
C GLU A 162 -5.59 -19.57 8.71
N GLY A 163 -5.16 -19.35 7.47
CA GLY A 163 -6.04 -19.40 6.30
C GLY A 163 -6.95 -18.17 6.14
N MET A 164 -6.91 -17.17 7.05
CA MET A 164 -7.82 -16.03 7.02
C MET A 164 -7.32 -14.86 6.16
N LEU A 165 -6.09 -14.90 5.68
CA LEU A 165 -5.49 -13.86 4.84
C LEU A 165 -5.38 -14.36 3.40
N LEU A 166 -5.88 -13.60 2.43
CA LEU A 166 -5.77 -14.00 1.03
C LEU A 166 -4.32 -13.84 0.56
N PRO A 167 -3.70 -14.90 0.03
CA PRO A 167 -2.40 -14.80 -0.63
C PRO A 167 -2.51 -13.93 -1.88
N GLU A 168 -1.86 -12.77 -1.85
CA GLU A 168 -1.85 -11.79 -2.92
C GLU A 168 -0.75 -10.74 -2.66
N THR A 169 -0.42 -9.94 -3.67
CA THR A 169 0.45 -8.78 -3.50
C THR A 169 -0.36 -7.54 -3.13
N TYR A 170 -0.07 -6.99 -1.94
CA TYR A 170 -0.76 -5.82 -1.40
C TYR A 170 0.08 -4.56 -1.59
N PHE A 171 -0.40 -3.65 -2.43
CA PHE A 171 0.20 -2.33 -2.60
C PHE A 171 -0.25 -1.39 -1.48
N PHE A 172 0.68 -0.59 -0.98
CA PHE A 172 0.41 0.35 0.11
C PHE A 172 1.35 1.56 0.03
N THR A 173 1.02 2.63 0.76
CA THR A 173 1.84 3.83 0.88
C THR A 173 2.66 3.79 2.16
N LYS A 174 3.78 4.52 2.19
CA LYS A 174 4.63 4.63 3.38
C LYS A 174 3.83 4.96 4.64
N ASN A 175 4.20 4.35 5.75
CA ASN A 175 3.52 4.47 7.05
C ASN A 175 2.09 3.90 7.11
N THR A 176 1.67 3.10 6.13
CA THR A 176 0.47 2.27 6.28
C THR A 176 0.69 1.29 7.44
N SER A 177 -0.30 1.14 8.32
CA SER A 177 -0.15 0.25 9.47
C SER A 177 -0.22 -1.23 9.08
N ASP A 178 0.50 -2.07 9.83
CA ASP A 178 0.42 -3.52 9.76
C ASP A 178 -1.04 -4.02 9.92
N VAL A 179 -1.79 -3.42 10.86
CA VAL A 179 -3.22 -3.69 11.05
C VAL A 179 -4.03 -3.43 9.78
N ASP A 180 -3.77 -2.34 9.07
CA ASP A 180 -4.54 -2.00 7.86
C ASP A 180 -4.26 -2.98 6.71
N ILE A 181 -3.01 -3.42 6.57
CA ILE A 181 -2.61 -4.41 5.56
C ILE A 181 -3.27 -5.76 5.86
N LEU A 182 -3.15 -6.26 7.10
CA LEU A 182 -3.73 -7.53 7.51
C LEU A 182 -5.27 -7.52 7.41
N ARG A 183 -5.92 -6.43 7.82
CA ARG A 183 -7.39 -6.29 7.65
C ARG A 183 -7.81 -6.29 6.19
N ARG A 184 -7.01 -5.70 5.31
CA ARG A 184 -7.28 -5.74 3.87
C ARG A 184 -7.16 -7.15 3.32
N ALA A 185 -6.10 -7.88 3.70
CA ALA A 185 -5.89 -9.27 3.31
C ALA A 185 -7.03 -10.17 3.82
N TYR A 186 -7.48 -9.97 5.06
CA TYR A 186 -8.65 -10.65 5.61
C TYR A 186 -9.93 -10.36 4.80
N ARG A 187 -10.22 -9.08 4.52
CA ARG A 187 -11.40 -8.70 3.73
C ARG A 187 -11.36 -9.30 2.32
N SER A 188 -10.20 -9.31 1.69
CA SER A 188 -10.01 -9.94 0.38
C SER A 188 -10.31 -11.44 0.45
N MET A 189 -9.88 -12.14 1.51
CA MET A 189 -10.21 -13.55 1.74
C MET A 189 -11.72 -13.75 1.90
N GLN A 190 -12.40 -12.90 2.68
CA GLN A 190 -13.86 -12.99 2.85
C GLN A 190 -14.60 -12.78 1.52
N VAL A 191 -14.18 -11.81 0.72
CA VAL A 191 -14.77 -11.60 -0.62
C VAL A 191 -14.55 -12.81 -1.52
N PHE A 192 -13.32 -13.34 -1.55
CA PHE A 192 -12.99 -14.52 -2.33
C PHE A 192 -13.84 -15.73 -1.92
N VAL A 193 -13.87 -16.04 -0.65
CA VAL A 193 -14.60 -17.19 -0.11
C VAL A 193 -16.11 -17.06 -0.36
N ASN A 194 -16.69 -15.88 -0.10
CA ASN A 194 -18.12 -15.64 -0.35
C ASN A 194 -18.51 -15.79 -1.82
N SER A 195 -17.59 -15.55 -2.74
CA SER A 195 -17.83 -15.76 -4.17
C SER A 195 -17.61 -17.21 -4.61
N ALA A 196 -16.66 -17.92 -4.01
CA ALA A 196 -16.27 -19.27 -4.40
C ALA A 196 -17.16 -20.35 -3.75
N TRP A 197 -17.48 -20.22 -2.48
CA TRP A 197 -18.21 -21.22 -1.71
C TRP A 197 -19.59 -21.61 -2.26
N PRO A 198 -20.42 -20.68 -2.76
CA PRO A 198 -21.70 -21.03 -3.39
C PRO A 198 -21.57 -21.96 -4.62
N ASN A 199 -20.42 -21.93 -5.30
CA ASN A 199 -20.17 -22.70 -6.51
C ASN A 199 -19.54 -24.09 -6.25
N ARG A 200 -19.38 -24.48 -4.98
CA ARG A 200 -18.84 -25.80 -4.62
C ARG A 200 -19.75 -26.92 -5.02
N ASP A 201 -19.24 -28.12 -5.18
CA ASP A 201 -20.07 -29.31 -5.28
C ASP A 201 -20.76 -29.56 -3.92
N VAL A 202 -22.09 -29.47 -3.91
CA VAL A 202 -22.91 -29.65 -2.70
C VAL A 202 -22.84 -31.08 -2.11
N ARG A 203 -22.34 -32.05 -2.90
CA ARG A 203 -22.14 -33.45 -2.46
C ARG A 203 -20.80 -33.64 -1.73
N THR A 204 -19.96 -32.61 -1.65
CA THR A 204 -18.66 -32.73 -0.96
C THR A 204 -18.84 -33.07 0.51
N VAL A 205 -17.94 -33.87 1.06
CA VAL A 205 -17.84 -34.15 2.50
C VAL A 205 -17.30 -33.00 3.33
N ILE A 206 -16.91 -31.90 2.68
CA ILE A 206 -16.40 -30.70 3.36
C ILE A 206 -17.60 -29.86 3.83
N PRO A 207 -17.83 -29.75 5.16
CA PRO A 207 -19.08 -29.21 5.68
C PRO A 207 -19.15 -27.68 5.67
N ASN A 208 -18.01 -27.00 5.73
CA ASN A 208 -17.94 -25.55 5.84
C ASN A 208 -16.69 -24.97 5.17
N VAL A 209 -16.66 -23.64 5.07
CA VAL A 209 -15.58 -22.88 4.45
C VAL A 209 -14.23 -23.13 5.14
N TYR A 210 -14.22 -23.19 6.48
CA TYR A 210 -12.95 -23.31 7.21
C TYR A 210 -12.29 -24.65 6.94
N ASP A 211 -13.07 -25.75 6.91
CA ASP A 211 -12.55 -27.07 6.54
C ASP A 211 -12.05 -27.11 5.10
N ALA A 212 -12.69 -26.35 4.19
CA ALA A 212 -12.19 -26.21 2.83
C ALA A 212 -10.84 -25.47 2.78
N LEU A 213 -10.66 -24.41 3.59
CA LEU A 213 -9.38 -23.72 3.70
C LEU A 213 -8.28 -24.59 4.31
N ILE A 214 -8.62 -25.42 5.31
CA ILE A 214 -7.70 -26.40 5.88
C ILE A 214 -7.24 -27.38 4.79
N LEU A 215 -8.20 -27.97 4.04
CA LEU A 215 -7.85 -28.89 2.97
C LEU A 215 -7.00 -28.21 1.88
N ALA A 216 -7.35 -26.98 1.50
CA ALA A 216 -6.58 -26.19 0.54
C ALA A 216 -5.14 -25.95 1.00
N SER A 217 -4.93 -25.65 2.30
CA SER A 217 -3.59 -25.46 2.86
C SER A 217 -2.75 -26.73 2.82
N ILE A 218 -3.36 -27.88 3.02
CA ILE A 218 -2.69 -29.19 2.91
C ILE A 218 -2.29 -29.44 1.46
N VAL A 219 -3.22 -29.26 0.51
CA VAL A 219 -2.96 -29.42 -0.92
C VAL A 219 -1.83 -28.51 -1.39
N GLU A 220 -1.81 -27.25 -0.92
CA GLU A 220 -0.77 -26.28 -1.28
C GLU A 220 0.62 -26.73 -0.77
N LYS A 221 0.70 -27.34 0.39
CA LYS A 221 1.96 -27.84 0.96
C LYS A 221 2.41 -29.17 0.33
N GLU A 222 1.51 -29.94 -0.27
CA GLU A 222 1.83 -31.21 -0.96
C GLU A 222 2.43 -30.97 -2.36
N THR A 223 1.97 -29.92 -3.06
CA THR A 223 2.46 -29.65 -4.41
C THR A 223 2.49 -28.17 -4.75
N GLY A 224 3.60 -27.71 -5.33
CA GLY A 224 3.69 -26.41 -6.00
C GLY A 224 3.12 -26.40 -7.43
N ALA A 225 2.76 -27.58 -7.99
CA ALA A 225 2.32 -27.73 -9.38
C ALA A 225 0.80 -27.54 -9.50
N ALA A 226 0.37 -26.45 -10.11
CA ALA A 226 -1.05 -26.11 -10.22
C ALA A 226 -1.91 -27.21 -10.88
N HIS A 227 -1.34 -27.97 -11.83
CA HIS A 227 -2.04 -29.04 -12.54
C HIS A 227 -2.30 -30.28 -11.68
N GLU A 228 -1.53 -30.52 -10.61
CA GLU A 228 -1.68 -31.64 -9.70
C GLU A 228 -2.69 -31.38 -8.58
N ARG A 229 -2.95 -30.11 -8.25
CA ARG A 229 -3.80 -29.71 -7.10
C ARG A 229 -5.16 -30.40 -7.10
N LYS A 230 -5.81 -30.55 -8.26
CA LYS A 230 -7.11 -31.23 -8.37
C LYS A 230 -7.04 -32.71 -8.05
N GLN A 231 -5.97 -33.40 -8.47
CA GLN A 231 -5.77 -34.82 -8.21
C GLN A 231 -5.51 -35.07 -6.72
N ILE A 232 -4.61 -34.28 -6.12
CA ILE A 232 -4.27 -34.37 -4.69
C ILE A 232 -5.50 -34.07 -3.83
N ALA A 233 -6.23 -32.99 -4.13
CA ALA A 233 -7.48 -32.66 -3.44
C ALA A 233 -8.49 -33.83 -3.54
N GLY A 234 -8.63 -34.44 -4.73
CA GLY A 234 -9.48 -35.60 -4.93
C GLY A 234 -9.09 -36.83 -4.09
N VAL A 235 -7.77 -37.07 -3.90
CA VAL A 235 -7.29 -38.13 -3.02
C VAL A 235 -7.69 -37.87 -1.57
N PHE A 236 -7.48 -36.65 -1.06
CA PHE A 236 -7.84 -36.30 0.30
C PHE A 236 -9.35 -36.33 0.56
N ILE A 237 -10.17 -35.81 -0.37
CA ILE A 237 -11.63 -35.87 -0.28
C ILE A 237 -12.07 -37.34 -0.18
N ARG A 238 -11.54 -38.23 -1.04
CA ARG A 238 -11.89 -39.66 -1.00
C ARG A 238 -11.49 -40.33 0.30
N ARG A 239 -10.29 -39.97 0.88
CA ARG A 239 -9.89 -40.45 2.20
C ARG A 239 -10.89 -40.03 3.29
N LEU A 240 -11.35 -38.78 3.25
CA LEU A 240 -12.37 -38.28 4.17
C LEU A 240 -13.71 -39.01 4.02
N GLU A 241 -14.17 -39.28 2.76
CA GLU A 241 -15.40 -39.99 2.46
C GLU A 241 -15.44 -41.40 3.09
N ILE A 242 -14.30 -42.10 3.11
CA ILE A 242 -14.20 -43.44 3.68
C ILE A 242 -13.69 -43.47 5.13
N GLY A 243 -13.61 -42.31 5.78
CA GLY A 243 -13.11 -42.21 7.18
C GLY A 243 -11.62 -42.53 7.36
N MET A 244 -10.83 -42.44 6.30
CA MET A 244 -9.38 -42.71 6.35
C MET A 244 -8.62 -41.45 6.78
N LYS A 245 -7.56 -41.64 7.60
CA LYS A 245 -6.64 -40.54 7.96
C LYS A 245 -5.99 -39.96 6.71
N LEU A 246 -5.75 -38.64 6.68
CA LEU A 246 -5.10 -37.96 5.55
C LEU A 246 -3.66 -38.41 5.34
N GLN A 247 -2.91 -38.67 6.43
CA GLN A 247 -1.53 -39.20 6.41
C GLN A 247 -0.63 -38.35 5.49
N THR A 248 -0.50 -37.07 5.83
CA THR A 248 0.25 -36.08 5.06
C THR A 248 1.27 -35.38 5.96
N ASP A 249 2.52 -35.34 5.55
CA ASP A 249 3.62 -34.76 6.28
C ASP A 249 3.41 -33.29 6.67
N PRO A 250 2.86 -32.42 5.80
CA PRO A 250 2.55 -31.04 6.15
C PRO A 250 1.72 -30.86 7.43
N THR A 251 0.78 -31.75 7.71
CA THR A 251 -0.05 -31.67 8.93
C THR A 251 0.77 -32.00 10.19
N VAL A 252 1.68 -32.95 10.10
CA VAL A 252 2.59 -33.33 11.19
C VAL A 252 3.57 -32.19 11.47
N ILE A 253 4.19 -31.63 10.42
CA ILE A 253 5.10 -30.51 10.52
C ILE A 253 4.40 -29.29 11.16
N TYR A 254 3.20 -28.96 10.72
CA TYR A 254 2.41 -27.87 11.29
C TYR A 254 2.11 -28.12 12.79
N GLY A 255 1.71 -29.35 13.14
CA GLY A 255 1.45 -29.73 14.53
C GLY A 255 2.70 -29.70 15.43
N MET A 256 3.88 -29.95 14.87
CA MET A 256 5.17 -29.86 15.61
C MET A 256 5.57 -28.37 15.83
N GLY A 257 5.13 -27.47 14.96
CA GLY A 257 5.42 -26.04 15.06
C GLY A 257 6.92 -25.75 15.16
N ASP A 258 7.33 -24.92 16.12
CA ASP A 258 8.73 -24.56 16.37
C ASP A 258 9.61 -25.77 16.82
N GLY A 259 9.02 -26.94 17.13
CA GLY A 259 9.74 -28.17 17.47
C GLY A 259 10.17 -28.98 16.26
N TYR A 260 9.82 -28.61 15.05
CA TYR A 260 10.26 -29.27 13.81
C TYR A 260 11.72 -28.96 13.53
N ASP A 261 12.56 -29.97 13.49
CA ASP A 261 14.01 -29.87 13.29
C ASP A 261 14.46 -30.24 11.86
N GLY A 262 13.50 -30.41 10.93
CA GLY A 262 13.77 -30.81 9.54
C GLY A 262 13.55 -32.30 9.26
N ASP A 263 13.21 -33.10 10.26
CA ASP A 263 12.95 -34.53 10.12
C ASP A 263 11.70 -34.96 10.88
N ILE A 264 10.88 -35.85 10.28
CA ILE A 264 9.69 -36.43 10.90
C ILE A 264 10.06 -37.85 11.41
N ARG A 265 10.03 -38.04 12.73
CA ARG A 265 10.32 -39.30 13.33
C ARG A 265 9.05 -40.09 13.67
N TYR A 266 9.15 -41.41 13.74
CA TYR A 266 8.01 -42.27 14.04
C TYR A 266 7.25 -41.90 15.34
N ARG A 267 7.93 -41.31 16.32
CA ARG A 267 7.30 -40.76 17.54
C ARG A 267 6.41 -39.56 17.27
N ASP A 268 6.72 -38.76 16.22
CA ASP A 268 6.01 -37.53 15.89
C ASP A 268 4.69 -37.86 15.17
N LEU A 269 4.65 -38.99 14.45
CA LEU A 269 3.44 -39.51 13.81
C LEU A 269 2.41 -40.07 14.82
N ARG A 270 2.79 -40.25 16.08
CA ARG A 270 1.93 -40.79 17.15
C ARG A 270 1.46 -39.74 18.15
N LYS A 271 1.88 -38.51 18.02
CA LYS A 271 1.36 -37.41 18.83
C LYS A 271 -0.03 -37.02 18.30
N ASP A 272 -1.02 -36.99 19.20
CA ASP A 272 -2.35 -36.45 18.93
C ASP A 272 -2.34 -34.94 19.03
#